data_1db3ca19528bfba29f3c9c7b5cd2f62b
#
_entry.id   1db3ca19528bfba29f3c9c7b5cd2f62b
#
_cell.length_a   1.000
_cell.length_b   1.000
_cell.length_c   1.000
_cell.angle_alpha   90.00
_cell.angle_beta   90.00
_cell.angle_gamma   90.00
#
_symmetry.space_group_name_H-M   'P 1'
#
loop_
_entity.id
_entity.type
_entity.pdbx_description
1 polymer ?
#
loop_
_entity_poly.entity_id
_entity_poly.type
_entity_poly.pdbx_seq_one_letter_code
_entity_poly.pdbx_strand_id
1 'polypeptide(L)'
;MHKQILRLIVLLALASLVACGTTNTGGTASTAVPGGAAPSAAPGGASATAGTSAGATDSSLAAIKQRGKLIVGVKYDIPYFGFLNPETNKVEGFDVEMARAVAQRIFGNPDAIEFKEAVSKNRIPYLDQGVVDVVFSTMTANEERSQQIDFSDCYYVAGQSLLVPINSAVTGVNDLGDKSIGTVKGSTSEQNIRKAAPQAKVELFDTYAEAVQAMQSGRVEAVTTDDIILIGFQKKNSDKFKLVGGQFTQEPYAAGVKKGNTELLNEVNAALRDLKQSGQWAELYKKWLADTVPQLPPQDWRDVAKKP
;
A
#
# COMPACT_ATOMS: atom_id res chain seq x y z
N MET A 1 -28.91 -32.33 35.57
CA MET A 1 -28.13 -33.59 35.54
C MET A 1 -26.74 -33.25 35.11
N HIS A 2 -25.81 -33.49 35.96
CA HIS A 2 -24.38 -33.34 35.96
C HIS A 2 -23.69 -34.03 34.76
N LYS A 3 -22.62 -33.44 34.25
CA LYS A 3 -21.27 -34.10 34.20
C LYS A 3 -20.19 -33.09 33.86
N GLN A 4 -19.33 -32.91 34.83
CA GLN A 4 -17.97 -32.36 34.80
C GLN A 4 -16.98 -33.36 34.18
N ILE A 5 -15.74 -32.93 34.12
CA ILE A 5 -14.47 -33.67 33.92
C ILE A 5 -13.85 -33.32 32.55
N LEU A 6 -12.60 -32.86 32.37
CA LEU A 6 -11.37 -33.11 33.13
C LEU A 6 -10.28 -32.11 32.66
N ARG A 7 -9.57 -31.53 33.62
CA ARG A 7 -8.32 -30.78 33.43
C ARG A 7 -7.17 -31.77 33.18
N LEU A 8 -6.27 -31.46 32.27
CA LEU A 8 -4.96 -32.08 32.25
C LEU A 8 -3.88 -30.99 32.13
N ILE A 9 -3.17 -30.78 33.24
CA ILE A 9 -1.94 -30.01 33.38
C ILE A 9 -0.80 -30.94 33.00
N VAL A 10 0.10 -30.55 32.10
CA VAL A 10 1.44 -31.18 31.97
C VAL A 10 2.49 -30.11 32.12
N LEU A 11 3.16 -30.14 33.26
CA LEU A 11 4.45 -29.50 33.55
C LEU A 11 5.57 -30.47 33.14
N LEU A 12 6.61 -30.00 32.47
CA LEU A 12 7.99 -30.55 32.49
C LEU A 12 8.91 -29.40 32.07
N ALA A 13 9.65 -28.81 32.98
CA ALA A 13 10.93 -29.11 33.63
C ALA A 13 12.15 -28.76 32.73
N LEU A 14 12.92 -27.80 33.30
CA LEU A 14 14.22 -27.28 32.86
C LEU A 14 15.29 -28.38 32.71
N ALA A 15 16.24 -28.14 31.80
CA ALA A 15 17.62 -28.57 32.00
C ALA A 15 18.59 -27.55 31.36
N SER A 16 19.36 -26.94 32.22
CA SER A 16 20.49 -26.05 31.92
C SER A 16 21.72 -26.89 31.60
N LEU A 17 22.55 -26.49 30.67
CA LEU A 17 23.96 -26.92 30.60
C LEU A 17 24.85 -25.74 30.20
N VAL A 18 25.67 -25.36 31.18
CA VAL A 18 26.81 -24.44 31.09
C VAL A 18 28.02 -25.24 30.64
N ALA A 19 28.83 -24.73 29.74
CA ALA A 19 30.22 -25.13 29.58
C ALA A 19 31.08 -23.92 29.21
N CYS A 20 32.05 -23.68 30.06
CA CYS A 20 33.09 -22.65 30.03
C CYS A 20 34.29 -23.03 29.14
N GLY A 21 35.06 -22.00 28.78
CA GLY A 21 36.54 -22.06 28.59
C GLY A 21 36.97 -21.97 27.15
N THR A 22 37.96 -21.22 26.75
CA THR A 22 39.15 -20.67 27.42
C THR A 22 39.76 -19.57 26.52
N THR A 23 40.37 -18.60 27.17
CA THR A 23 41.22 -17.52 26.66
C THR A 23 42.50 -18.06 26.02
N ASN A 24 43.02 -17.37 24.98
CA ASN A 24 44.46 -17.23 24.84
C ASN A 24 44.87 -15.90 24.18
N THR A 25 45.82 -15.27 24.86
CA THR A 25 46.47 -13.97 24.61
C THR A 25 47.79 -14.13 23.88
N GLY A 26 48.21 -13.05 23.18
CA GLY A 26 49.62 -12.73 22.87
C GLY A 26 50.03 -13.00 21.42
N GLY A 27 50.69 -12.14 20.73
CA GLY A 27 51.64 -11.10 21.01
C GLY A 27 52.25 -10.58 19.70
N THR A 28 52.52 -9.35 19.70
CA THR A 28 53.42 -8.39 19.08
C THR A 28 54.44 -8.78 18.00
N ALA A 29 54.67 -7.74 17.13
CA ALA A 29 55.89 -7.19 16.50
C ALA A 29 56.15 -7.53 15.03
N SER A 30 56.03 -6.57 14.15
CA SER A 30 56.95 -5.59 13.57
C SER A 30 58.15 -6.18 12.80
N THR A 31 58.31 -5.87 11.53
CA THR A 31 59.43 -5.15 10.89
C THR A 31 59.38 -5.13 9.34
N ALA A 32 59.40 -3.94 8.83
CA ALA A 32 60.21 -3.34 7.71
C ALA A 32 60.42 -4.06 6.37
N VAL A 33 60.14 -3.33 5.34
CA VAL A 33 60.50 -3.21 3.87
C VAL A 33 62.01 -3.35 3.60
N PRO A 34 62.54 -3.62 2.37
CA PRO A 34 62.19 -2.98 1.11
C PRO A 34 62.36 -3.80 -0.23
N GLY A 35 61.77 -3.28 -1.31
CA GLY A 35 62.40 -3.11 -2.58
C GLY A 35 62.25 -4.18 -3.67
N GLY A 36 61.76 -3.77 -4.87
CA GLY A 36 62.09 -4.43 -6.13
C GLY A 36 61.02 -4.39 -7.21
N ALA A 37 61.16 -3.39 -8.10
CA ALA A 37 60.92 -3.35 -9.55
C ALA A 37 59.75 -4.11 -10.20
N ALA A 38 58.98 -3.37 -10.96
CA ALA A 38 58.04 -3.81 -12.01
C ALA A 38 58.75 -4.49 -13.19
N PRO A 39 58.00 -5.26 -14.00
CA PRO A 39 57.70 -4.72 -15.33
C PRO A 39 56.21 -4.91 -15.77
N SER A 40 55.86 -3.99 -16.60
CA SER A 40 54.73 -3.82 -17.53
C SER A 40 54.34 -5.07 -18.29
N ALA A 41 53.01 -5.34 -18.35
CA ALA A 41 52.37 -5.92 -19.53
C ALA A 41 50.86 -5.55 -19.52
N ALA A 42 50.41 -5.02 -20.62
CA ALA A 42 49.06 -4.55 -20.96
C ALA A 42 48.16 -5.73 -21.46
N PRO A 43 46.96 -5.47 -22.05
CA PRO A 43 45.66 -5.46 -21.35
C PRO A 43 44.81 -6.65 -21.78
N GLY A 44 44.22 -7.32 -20.84
CA GLY A 44 43.19 -8.31 -21.08
C GLY A 44 41.83 -7.70 -20.69
N GLY A 45 41.03 -7.40 -21.70
CA GLY A 45 39.64 -6.95 -21.50
C GLY A 45 38.82 -8.00 -20.74
N ALA A 46 38.55 -7.74 -19.46
CA ALA A 46 37.53 -8.42 -18.74
C ALA A 46 36.21 -7.64 -18.94
N SER A 47 35.35 -8.20 -19.79
CA SER A 47 33.95 -7.83 -19.90
C SER A 47 33.34 -7.96 -18.50
N ALA A 48 33.11 -6.81 -17.89
CA ALA A 48 32.31 -6.77 -16.64
C ALA A 48 30.91 -7.21 -17.01
N THR A 49 30.58 -8.45 -16.74
CA THR A 49 29.21 -8.92 -16.64
C THR A 49 28.55 -8.09 -15.54
N ALA A 50 27.71 -7.16 -15.97
CA ALA A 50 26.81 -6.43 -15.07
C ALA A 50 26.04 -7.47 -14.28
N GLY A 51 26.32 -7.55 -12.98
CA GLY A 51 25.57 -8.37 -12.05
C GLY A 51 24.13 -7.93 -12.09
N THR A 52 23.26 -8.80 -12.60
CA THR A 52 21.81 -8.63 -12.57
C THR A 52 21.40 -8.53 -11.14
N SER A 53 21.01 -7.34 -10.69
CA SER A 53 20.36 -7.10 -9.39
C SER A 53 19.12 -7.99 -9.37
N ALA A 54 19.14 -9.03 -8.55
CA ALA A 54 18.02 -9.93 -8.37
C ALA A 54 16.88 -9.15 -7.71
N GLY A 55 15.85 -8.77 -8.48
CA GLY A 55 14.63 -8.17 -7.94
C GLY A 55 13.87 -7.19 -8.84
N ALA A 56 14.53 -6.47 -9.74
CA ALA A 56 13.87 -5.56 -10.66
C ALA A 56 13.37 -6.30 -11.91
N THR A 57 12.08 -6.26 -12.18
CA THR A 57 11.51 -6.74 -13.45
C THR A 57 11.46 -5.59 -14.45
N ASP A 58 11.70 -5.90 -15.74
CA ASP A 58 11.39 -4.96 -16.81
C ASP A 58 9.87 -4.77 -16.89
N SER A 59 9.41 -3.54 -16.64
CA SER A 59 7.99 -3.15 -16.65
C SER A 59 7.55 -2.60 -18.00
N SER A 60 8.37 -2.71 -19.07
CA SER A 60 7.90 -2.37 -20.41
C SER A 60 6.72 -3.26 -20.83
N LEU A 61 5.83 -2.75 -21.66
CA LEU A 61 4.67 -3.52 -22.13
C LEU A 61 5.08 -4.79 -22.87
N ALA A 62 6.21 -4.74 -23.60
CA ALA A 62 6.75 -5.90 -24.28
C ALA A 62 7.21 -6.99 -23.30
N ALA A 63 7.94 -6.62 -22.23
CA ALA A 63 8.37 -7.56 -21.20
C ALA A 63 7.18 -8.13 -20.40
N ILE A 64 6.17 -7.30 -20.11
CA ILE A 64 4.92 -7.71 -19.47
C ILE A 64 4.21 -8.77 -20.33
N LYS A 65 4.05 -8.53 -21.63
CA LYS A 65 3.45 -9.48 -22.57
C LYS A 65 4.24 -10.77 -22.67
N GLN A 66 5.57 -10.69 -22.73
CA GLN A 66 6.46 -11.86 -22.77
C GLN A 66 6.36 -12.70 -21.49
N ARG A 67 6.23 -12.06 -20.32
CA ARG A 67 6.06 -12.72 -19.02
C ARG A 67 4.68 -13.40 -18.90
N GLY A 68 3.70 -12.99 -19.68
CA GLY A 68 2.34 -13.55 -19.69
C GLY A 68 1.48 -13.16 -18.49
N LYS A 69 1.89 -12.21 -17.67
CA LYS A 69 1.13 -11.70 -16.52
C LYS A 69 1.49 -10.27 -16.15
N LEU A 70 0.53 -9.55 -15.55
CA LEU A 70 0.70 -8.23 -14.97
C LEU A 70 1.03 -8.35 -13.49
N ILE A 71 2.06 -7.67 -12.98
CA ILE A 71 2.38 -7.61 -11.55
C ILE A 71 1.83 -6.31 -10.99
N VAL A 72 0.90 -6.41 -10.04
CA VAL A 72 0.12 -5.28 -9.53
C VAL A 72 0.33 -5.08 -8.04
N GLY A 73 0.69 -3.86 -7.66
CA GLY A 73 0.71 -3.44 -6.27
C GLY A 73 -0.69 -3.06 -5.80
N VAL A 74 -1.21 -3.73 -4.77
CA VAL A 74 -2.49 -3.44 -4.13
C VAL A 74 -2.34 -3.47 -2.61
N LYS A 75 -3.27 -2.88 -1.87
CA LYS A 75 -3.36 -3.11 -0.43
C LYS A 75 -3.95 -4.47 -0.13
N TYR A 76 -3.61 -5.03 1.04
CA TYR A 76 -4.17 -6.30 1.52
C TYR A 76 -5.06 -6.11 2.76
N ASP A 77 -5.06 -4.91 3.33
CA ASP A 77 -5.73 -4.58 4.58
C ASP A 77 -7.02 -3.75 4.42
N ILE A 78 -7.36 -3.29 3.20
CA ILE A 78 -8.49 -2.37 2.98
C ILE A 78 -9.72 -3.12 2.47
N PRO A 79 -10.74 -3.34 3.34
CA PRO A 79 -12.00 -3.95 2.93
C PRO A 79 -12.61 -3.20 1.74
N TYR A 80 -13.18 -3.94 0.80
CA TYR A 80 -13.83 -3.47 -0.44
C TYR A 80 -12.91 -2.90 -1.52
N PHE A 81 -11.66 -2.52 -1.24
CA PHE A 81 -10.72 -2.01 -2.25
C PHE A 81 -9.60 -2.98 -2.59
N GLY A 82 -8.76 -3.31 -1.63
CA GLY A 82 -7.67 -4.27 -1.77
C GLY A 82 -7.55 -5.04 -0.46
N PHE A 83 -8.13 -6.22 -0.41
CA PHE A 83 -8.28 -7.02 0.80
C PHE A 83 -7.85 -8.46 0.55
N LEU A 84 -6.88 -8.95 1.33
CA LEU A 84 -6.57 -10.37 1.38
C LEU A 84 -7.62 -11.06 2.27
N ASN A 85 -8.55 -11.77 1.63
CA ASN A 85 -9.61 -12.47 2.33
C ASN A 85 -9.03 -13.71 3.05
N PRO A 86 -9.09 -13.78 4.39
CA PRO A 86 -8.47 -14.86 5.16
C PRO A 86 -9.18 -16.22 4.96
N GLU A 87 -10.44 -16.24 4.52
CA GLU A 87 -11.21 -17.45 4.31
C GLU A 87 -10.86 -18.10 2.96
N THR A 88 -10.67 -17.28 1.92
CA THR A 88 -10.43 -17.73 0.56
C THR A 88 -8.97 -17.66 0.14
N ASN A 89 -8.13 -16.96 0.91
CA ASN A 89 -6.75 -16.60 0.58
C ASN A 89 -6.61 -15.88 -0.77
N LYS A 90 -7.65 -15.14 -1.17
CA LYS A 90 -7.67 -14.36 -2.42
C LYS A 90 -7.64 -12.87 -2.11
N VAL A 91 -6.94 -12.12 -2.96
CA VAL A 91 -6.98 -10.66 -2.93
C VAL A 91 -8.18 -10.20 -3.74
N GLU A 92 -9.03 -9.37 -3.13
CA GLU A 92 -10.30 -8.94 -3.71
C GLU A 92 -10.61 -7.47 -3.39
N GLY A 93 -11.51 -6.86 -4.16
CA GLY A 93 -11.95 -5.48 -3.97
C GLY A 93 -11.95 -4.66 -5.24
N PHE A 94 -12.34 -3.39 -5.13
CA PHE A 94 -12.54 -2.51 -6.27
C PHE A 94 -11.22 -2.21 -7.02
N ASP A 95 -10.11 -1.95 -6.32
CA ASP A 95 -8.78 -1.79 -6.92
C ASP A 95 -8.35 -3.05 -7.68
N VAL A 96 -8.69 -4.23 -7.15
CA VAL A 96 -8.39 -5.53 -7.77
C VAL A 96 -9.17 -5.71 -9.08
N GLU A 97 -10.44 -5.30 -9.11
CA GLU A 97 -11.26 -5.38 -10.33
C GLU A 97 -10.75 -4.41 -11.41
N MET A 98 -10.31 -3.20 -11.03
CA MET A 98 -9.68 -2.26 -11.98
C MET A 98 -8.41 -2.89 -12.59
N ALA A 99 -7.57 -3.52 -11.76
CA ALA A 99 -6.36 -4.20 -12.22
C ALA A 99 -6.67 -5.40 -13.12
N ARG A 100 -7.71 -6.20 -12.80
CA ARG A 100 -8.18 -7.32 -13.63
C ARG A 100 -8.66 -6.87 -15.01
N ALA A 101 -9.29 -5.70 -15.12
CA ALA A 101 -9.68 -5.14 -16.41
C ALA A 101 -8.46 -4.81 -17.28
N VAL A 102 -7.36 -4.33 -16.68
CA VAL A 102 -6.10 -4.12 -17.41
C VAL A 102 -5.51 -5.45 -17.89
N ALA A 103 -5.48 -6.47 -17.03
CA ALA A 103 -5.02 -7.81 -17.41
C ALA A 103 -5.89 -8.41 -18.52
N GLN A 104 -7.22 -8.28 -18.45
CA GLN A 104 -8.16 -8.68 -19.50
C GLN A 104 -7.83 -8.01 -20.83
N ARG A 105 -7.54 -6.70 -20.81
CA ARG A 105 -7.21 -5.97 -22.01
C ARG A 105 -5.89 -6.40 -22.64
N ILE A 106 -4.84 -6.59 -21.82
CA ILE A 106 -3.48 -6.92 -22.31
C ILE A 106 -3.40 -8.38 -22.79
N PHE A 107 -4.03 -9.32 -22.09
CA PHE A 107 -3.86 -10.76 -22.27
C PHE A 107 -5.13 -11.50 -22.72
N GLY A 108 -6.30 -10.83 -22.75
CA GLY A 108 -7.59 -11.52 -22.95
C GLY A 108 -8.00 -12.41 -21.75
N ASN A 109 -7.29 -12.29 -20.63
CA ASN A 109 -7.52 -13.08 -19.42
C ASN A 109 -7.37 -12.20 -18.17
N PRO A 110 -8.43 -11.96 -17.37
CA PRO A 110 -8.37 -11.14 -16.17
C PRO A 110 -7.55 -11.77 -15.05
N ASP A 111 -7.28 -13.07 -15.12
CA ASP A 111 -6.49 -13.81 -14.13
C ASP A 111 -4.99 -13.91 -14.51
N ALA A 112 -4.57 -13.35 -15.65
CA ALA A 112 -3.16 -13.19 -16.00
C ALA A 112 -2.52 -12.07 -15.17
N ILE A 113 -2.54 -12.22 -13.84
CA ILE A 113 -2.19 -11.18 -12.87
C ILE A 113 -1.51 -11.80 -11.62
N GLU A 114 -0.54 -11.07 -11.08
CA GLU A 114 0.07 -11.38 -9.79
C GLU A 114 -0.08 -10.15 -8.89
N PHE A 115 -0.65 -10.33 -7.69
CA PHE A 115 -0.77 -9.26 -6.72
C PHE A 115 0.40 -9.26 -5.75
N LYS A 116 0.91 -8.06 -5.43
CA LYS A 116 1.88 -7.81 -4.37
C LYS A 116 1.32 -6.76 -3.42
N GLU A 117 1.52 -6.98 -2.12
CA GLU A 117 1.12 -5.98 -1.14
C GLU A 117 1.93 -4.70 -1.32
N ALA A 118 1.22 -3.59 -1.51
CA ALA A 118 1.80 -2.27 -1.68
C ALA A 118 1.18 -1.28 -0.68
N VAL A 119 1.69 -1.28 0.56
CA VAL A 119 1.34 -0.26 1.56
C VAL A 119 1.75 1.13 1.08
N SER A 120 1.14 2.17 1.64
CA SER A 120 1.23 3.54 1.09
C SER A 120 2.66 4.03 0.85
N LYS A 121 3.60 3.75 1.78
CA LYS A 121 5.00 4.14 1.66
C LYS A 121 5.78 3.42 0.55
N ASN A 122 5.32 2.23 0.14
CA ASN A 122 6.04 1.38 -0.81
C ASN A 122 5.59 1.59 -2.27
N ARG A 123 4.45 2.24 -2.51
CA ARG A 123 3.82 2.35 -3.84
C ARG A 123 4.75 2.92 -4.91
N ILE A 124 5.31 4.10 -4.65
CA ILE A 124 6.24 4.77 -5.58
C ILE A 124 7.57 4.02 -5.66
N PRO A 125 8.25 3.65 -4.55
CA PRO A 125 9.46 2.83 -4.62
C PRO A 125 9.30 1.52 -5.40
N TYR A 126 8.17 0.83 -5.29
CA TYR A 126 7.94 -0.42 -6.01
C TYR A 126 7.82 -0.23 -7.52
N LEU A 127 7.21 0.88 -7.97
CA LEU A 127 7.17 1.25 -9.40
C LEU A 127 8.56 1.60 -9.92
N ASP A 128 9.29 2.39 -9.18
CA ASP A 128 10.63 2.84 -9.57
C ASP A 128 11.62 1.68 -9.69
N GLN A 129 11.58 0.77 -8.72
CA GLN A 129 12.43 -0.43 -8.68
C GLN A 129 11.95 -1.57 -9.58
N GLY A 130 10.79 -1.45 -10.24
CA GLY A 130 10.22 -2.53 -11.06
C GLY A 130 9.76 -3.74 -10.26
N VAL A 131 9.43 -3.57 -8.97
CA VAL A 131 8.85 -4.63 -8.13
C VAL A 131 7.43 -4.96 -8.59
N VAL A 132 6.72 -3.94 -9.08
CA VAL A 132 5.39 -4.03 -9.69
C VAL A 132 5.37 -3.22 -10.99
N ASP A 133 4.49 -3.60 -11.91
CA ASP A 133 4.30 -2.90 -13.18
C ASP A 133 3.36 -1.71 -13.00
N VAL A 134 2.33 -1.87 -12.20
CA VAL A 134 1.28 -0.87 -11.94
C VAL A 134 0.83 -0.96 -10.48
N VAL A 135 0.39 0.16 -9.93
CA VAL A 135 -0.17 0.25 -8.57
C VAL A 135 -1.64 0.66 -8.66
N PHE A 136 -2.53 -0.20 -8.15
CA PHE A 136 -3.92 0.09 -7.80
C PHE A 136 -4.06 -0.08 -6.29
N SER A 137 -3.84 0.96 -5.50
CA SER A 137 -3.69 0.84 -4.05
C SER A 137 -4.22 2.08 -3.33
N THR A 138 -5.52 2.41 -3.56
CA THR A 138 -6.16 3.62 -3.00
C THR A 138 -5.22 4.83 -3.12
N MET A 139 -4.67 5.05 -4.31
CA MET A 139 -3.59 6.01 -4.49
C MET A 139 -4.10 7.33 -5.03
N THR A 140 -4.16 8.34 -4.17
CA THR A 140 -4.47 9.71 -4.57
C THR A 140 -3.43 10.23 -5.54
N ALA A 141 -3.89 10.64 -6.72
CA ALA A 141 -3.08 11.39 -7.67
C ALA A 141 -2.96 12.84 -7.25
N ASN A 142 -1.75 13.37 -7.24
CA ASN A 142 -1.47 14.78 -6.98
C ASN A 142 -0.20 15.23 -7.72
N GLU A 143 0.03 16.54 -7.76
CA GLU A 143 1.17 17.11 -8.48
C GLU A 143 2.54 16.66 -7.93
N GLU A 144 2.71 16.54 -6.62
CA GLU A 144 3.96 16.10 -5.99
C GLU A 144 4.35 14.69 -6.47
N ARG A 145 3.40 13.74 -6.44
CA ARG A 145 3.63 12.36 -6.88
C ARG A 145 3.79 12.25 -8.39
N SER A 146 3.12 13.14 -9.16
CA SER A 146 3.21 13.16 -10.62
C SER A 146 4.61 13.54 -11.14
N GLN A 147 5.45 14.13 -10.30
CA GLN A 147 6.87 14.36 -10.64
C GLN A 147 7.68 13.04 -10.66
N GLN A 148 7.24 12.03 -9.90
CA GLN A 148 7.99 10.79 -9.69
C GLN A 148 7.43 9.62 -10.53
N ILE A 149 6.12 9.56 -10.74
CA ILE A 149 5.42 8.51 -11.49
C ILE A 149 4.41 9.12 -12.46
N ASP A 150 3.89 8.32 -13.39
CA ASP A 150 2.78 8.73 -14.22
C ASP A 150 1.47 8.13 -13.67
N PHE A 151 0.39 8.93 -13.73
CA PHE A 151 -0.93 8.54 -13.29
C PHE A 151 -1.87 8.27 -14.46
N SER A 152 -2.72 7.26 -14.28
CA SER A 152 -3.82 6.97 -15.19
C SER A 152 -4.95 7.99 -15.09
N ASP A 153 -5.97 7.79 -15.93
CA ASP A 153 -7.28 8.38 -15.72
C ASP A 153 -7.78 8.08 -14.29
N CYS A 154 -8.49 9.03 -13.69
CA CYS A 154 -9.11 8.86 -12.38
C CYS A 154 -10.16 7.75 -12.44
N TYR A 155 -10.13 6.80 -11.49
CA TYR A 155 -11.11 5.71 -11.43
C TYR A 155 -12.04 5.78 -10.21
N TYR A 156 -11.73 6.63 -9.21
CA TYR A 156 -12.53 6.87 -8.01
C TYR A 156 -12.20 8.25 -7.43
N VAL A 157 -13.15 8.86 -6.72
CA VAL A 157 -12.89 10.08 -5.93
C VAL A 157 -13.33 9.82 -4.50
N ALA A 158 -12.38 9.85 -3.59
CA ALA A 158 -12.60 9.79 -2.15
C ALA A 158 -12.44 11.17 -1.50
N GLY A 159 -12.65 11.26 -0.21
CA GLY A 159 -12.31 12.42 0.59
C GLY A 159 -11.88 12.00 1.99
N GLN A 160 -10.90 12.69 2.55
CA GLN A 160 -10.42 12.35 3.89
C GLN A 160 -11.46 12.68 4.95
N SER A 161 -11.60 11.79 5.94
CA SER A 161 -12.55 11.88 7.05
C SER A 161 -11.93 11.35 8.35
N LEU A 162 -12.74 11.21 9.39
CA LEU A 162 -12.32 10.69 10.69
C LEU A 162 -13.16 9.47 11.08
N LEU A 163 -12.48 8.45 11.60
CA LEU A 163 -13.08 7.33 12.31
C LEU A 163 -12.77 7.49 13.81
N VAL A 164 -13.79 7.39 14.65
CA VAL A 164 -13.65 7.52 16.11
C VAL A 164 -14.42 6.42 16.81
N PRO A 165 -14.10 6.10 18.09
CA PRO A 165 -14.94 5.23 18.91
C PRO A 165 -16.39 5.75 18.97
N ILE A 166 -17.36 4.83 19.06
CA ILE A 166 -18.81 5.17 19.04
C ILE A 166 -19.17 6.20 20.09
N ASN A 167 -18.54 6.15 21.28
CA ASN A 167 -18.76 7.04 22.41
C ASN A 167 -17.89 8.30 22.41
N SER A 168 -17.09 8.53 21.35
CA SER A 168 -16.24 9.73 21.25
C SER A 168 -17.09 10.99 21.14
N ALA A 169 -16.64 12.06 21.82
CA ALA A 169 -17.20 13.40 21.70
C ALA A 169 -16.71 14.18 20.47
N VAL A 170 -15.70 13.65 19.76
CA VAL A 170 -15.17 14.25 18.52
C VAL A 170 -16.22 14.19 17.43
N THR A 171 -16.52 15.33 16.79
CA THR A 171 -17.49 15.48 15.70
C THR A 171 -16.85 15.89 14.39
N GLY A 172 -15.58 16.33 14.41
CA GLY A 172 -14.83 16.77 13.23
C GLY A 172 -13.40 17.15 13.54
N VAL A 173 -12.69 17.61 12.53
CA VAL A 173 -11.26 17.97 12.64
C VAL A 173 -10.99 19.10 13.65
N ASN A 174 -11.96 19.99 13.86
CA ASN A 174 -11.83 21.11 14.80
C ASN A 174 -11.81 20.66 16.28
N ASP A 175 -12.31 19.45 16.57
CA ASP A 175 -12.37 18.90 17.93
C ASP A 175 -11.12 18.11 18.31
N LEU A 176 -10.15 17.99 17.39
CA LEU A 176 -8.98 17.14 17.59
C LEU A 176 -7.98 17.75 18.60
N GLY A 177 -7.82 19.08 18.62
CA GLY A 177 -6.93 19.76 19.59
C GLY A 177 -5.56 19.06 19.68
N ASP A 178 -5.18 18.63 20.87
CA ASP A 178 -3.92 17.92 21.16
C ASP A 178 -4.06 16.36 21.17
N LYS A 179 -5.19 15.84 20.65
CA LYS A 179 -5.52 14.42 20.62
C LYS A 179 -4.52 13.62 19.77
N SER A 180 -4.37 12.34 20.11
CA SER A 180 -3.58 11.41 19.33
C SER A 180 -4.38 10.83 18.16
N ILE A 181 -3.84 10.95 16.96
CA ILE A 181 -4.50 10.58 15.71
C ILE A 181 -3.64 9.59 14.93
N GLY A 182 -4.22 8.43 14.61
CA GLY A 182 -3.55 7.42 13.79
C GLY A 182 -3.75 7.69 12.30
N THR A 183 -2.70 7.56 11.51
CA THR A 183 -2.74 7.49 10.04
C THR A 183 -1.55 6.69 9.52
N VAL A 184 -1.37 6.62 8.19
CA VAL A 184 -0.38 5.73 7.57
C VAL A 184 0.75 6.52 6.92
N LYS A 185 1.99 6.05 7.10
CA LYS A 185 3.20 6.60 6.47
C LYS A 185 3.07 6.64 4.94
N GLY A 186 3.43 7.77 4.32
CA GLY A 186 3.40 7.93 2.86
C GLY A 186 2.01 8.10 2.25
N SER A 187 0.97 8.30 3.09
CA SER A 187 -0.37 8.71 2.65
C SER A 187 -0.48 10.24 2.54
N THR A 188 -1.40 10.71 1.68
CA THR A 188 -1.82 12.13 1.68
C THR A 188 -2.49 12.50 3.00
N SER A 189 -3.10 11.53 3.66
CA SER A 189 -3.81 11.72 4.93
C SER A 189 -2.89 12.23 6.05
N GLU A 190 -1.61 11.85 6.05
CA GLU A 190 -0.61 12.38 6.99
C GLU A 190 -0.40 13.88 6.77
N GLN A 191 -0.18 14.30 5.54
CA GLN A 191 0.06 15.71 5.22
C GLN A 191 -1.19 16.56 5.47
N ASN A 192 -2.36 16.04 5.10
CA ASN A 192 -3.63 16.73 5.23
C ASN A 192 -4.02 16.95 6.70
N ILE A 193 -3.88 15.92 7.55
CA ILE A 193 -4.25 16.06 8.97
C ILE A 193 -3.32 17.02 9.71
N ARG A 194 -2.01 17.04 9.38
CA ARG A 194 -1.07 17.99 9.95
C ARG A 194 -1.41 19.44 9.60
N LYS A 195 -2.05 19.67 8.42
CA LYS A 195 -2.54 21.00 8.02
C LYS A 195 -3.87 21.34 8.68
N ALA A 196 -4.80 20.37 8.72
CA ALA A 196 -6.16 20.59 9.22
C ALA A 196 -6.23 20.66 10.76
N ALA A 197 -5.36 19.93 11.46
CA ALA A 197 -5.28 19.90 12.92
C ALA A 197 -3.82 19.96 13.38
N PRO A 198 -3.17 21.15 13.31
CA PRO A 198 -1.72 21.28 13.53
C PRO A 198 -1.28 21.00 14.97
N GLN A 199 -2.21 21.00 15.93
CA GLN A 199 -1.92 20.67 17.34
C GLN A 199 -2.07 19.18 17.64
N ALA A 200 -2.70 18.40 16.74
CA ALA A 200 -2.91 16.98 16.94
C ALA A 200 -1.58 16.20 16.94
N LYS A 201 -1.50 15.20 17.81
CA LYS A 201 -0.36 14.29 17.88
C LYS A 201 -0.54 13.18 16.86
N VAL A 202 0.08 13.29 15.69
CA VAL A 202 -0.05 12.33 14.60
C VAL A 202 0.88 11.14 14.82
N GLU A 203 0.30 9.96 15.00
CA GLU A 203 1.01 8.68 15.04
C GLU A 203 0.92 7.96 13.70
N LEU A 204 2.06 7.45 13.24
CA LEU A 204 2.21 6.86 11.90
C LEU A 204 2.35 5.33 11.99
N PHE A 205 1.47 4.64 11.29
CA PHE A 205 1.44 3.19 11.17
C PHE A 205 1.87 2.76 9.75
N ASP A 206 2.13 1.48 9.56
CA ASP A 206 2.44 0.94 8.24
C ASP A 206 1.16 0.60 7.45
N THR A 207 0.11 0.15 8.15
CA THR A 207 -1.20 -0.19 7.59
C THR A 207 -2.34 0.52 8.31
N TYR A 208 -3.49 0.65 7.66
CA TYR A 208 -4.69 1.20 8.32
C TYR A 208 -5.31 0.23 9.31
N ALA A 209 -5.14 -1.07 9.10
CA ALA A 209 -5.55 -2.08 10.07
C ALA A 209 -4.82 -1.89 11.41
N GLU A 210 -3.50 -1.62 11.38
CA GLU A 210 -2.73 -1.31 12.60
C GLU A 210 -3.21 0.00 13.26
N ALA A 211 -3.49 1.04 12.49
CA ALA A 211 -4.01 2.31 13.01
C ALA A 211 -5.36 2.11 13.70
N VAL A 212 -6.28 1.35 13.10
CA VAL A 212 -7.59 1.02 13.68
C VAL A 212 -7.43 0.16 14.94
N GLN A 213 -6.50 -0.80 14.94
CA GLN A 213 -6.20 -1.60 16.14
C GLN A 213 -5.65 -0.73 17.28
N ALA A 214 -4.79 0.25 16.96
CA ALA A 214 -4.30 1.23 17.93
C ALA A 214 -5.44 2.07 18.52
N MET A 215 -6.43 2.45 17.72
CA MET A 215 -7.64 3.13 18.21
C MET A 215 -8.49 2.20 19.10
N GLN A 216 -8.66 0.94 18.74
CA GLN A 216 -9.39 -0.03 19.56
C GLN A 216 -8.76 -0.24 20.93
N SER A 217 -7.43 -0.17 21.02
CA SER A 217 -6.69 -0.30 22.27
C SER A 217 -6.59 1.02 23.07
N GLY A 218 -7.13 2.13 22.55
CA GLY A 218 -7.04 3.45 23.17
C GLY A 218 -5.69 4.14 23.05
N ARG A 219 -4.78 3.63 22.21
CA ARG A 219 -3.48 4.26 21.95
C ARG A 219 -3.62 5.56 21.16
N VAL A 220 -4.56 5.59 20.20
CA VAL A 220 -4.96 6.80 19.48
C VAL A 220 -6.46 7.04 19.67
N GLU A 221 -6.88 8.30 19.64
CA GLU A 221 -8.28 8.71 19.89
C GLU A 221 -9.12 8.75 18.61
N ALA A 222 -8.47 8.82 17.46
CA ALA A 222 -9.09 8.76 16.13
C ALA A 222 -8.16 8.15 15.10
N VAL A 223 -8.73 7.68 13.98
CA VAL A 223 -7.98 7.32 12.77
C VAL A 223 -8.47 8.22 11.64
N THR A 224 -7.55 8.71 10.83
CA THR A 224 -7.87 9.55 9.68
C THR A 224 -7.29 8.99 8.40
N THR A 225 -8.13 8.92 7.39
CA THR A 225 -7.81 8.62 5.99
C THR A 225 -9.07 8.87 5.14
N ASP A 226 -9.05 8.42 3.92
CA ASP A 226 -10.15 8.54 2.99
C ASP A 226 -11.39 7.80 3.51
N ASP A 227 -12.53 8.44 3.40
CA ASP A 227 -13.81 8.00 3.96
C ASP A 227 -14.18 6.56 3.58
N ILE A 228 -13.94 6.20 2.33
CA ILE A 228 -14.29 4.86 1.85
C ILE A 228 -13.44 3.76 2.50
N ILE A 229 -12.18 4.06 2.85
CA ILE A 229 -11.33 3.17 3.65
C ILE A 229 -11.92 3.02 5.05
N LEU A 230 -12.28 4.14 5.68
CA LEU A 230 -12.88 4.17 7.03
C LEU A 230 -14.23 3.46 7.07
N ILE A 231 -15.07 3.63 6.05
CA ILE A 231 -16.35 2.92 5.91
C ILE A 231 -16.13 1.41 5.94
N GLY A 232 -15.08 0.92 5.27
CA GLY A 232 -14.75 -0.50 5.29
C GLY A 232 -14.48 -1.05 6.69
N PHE A 233 -13.73 -0.32 7.50
CA PHE A 233 -13.47 -0.69 8.90
C PHE A 233 -14.70 -0.49 9.80
N GLN A 234 -15.44 0.59 9.59
CA GLN A 234 -16.67 0.89 10.36
C GLN A 234 -17.72 -0.21 10.14
N LYS A 235 -17.98 -0.66 8.91
CA LYS A 235 -18.95 -1.71 8.64
C LYS A 235 -18.62 -3.04 9.33
N LYS A 236 -17.32 -3.38 9.42
CA LYS A 236 -16.88 -4.57 10.16
C LYS A 236 -17.02 -4.44 11.69
N ASN A 237 -17.19 -3.22 12.22
CA ASN A 237 -17.23 -2.89 13.63
C ASN A 237 -18.25 -1.77 13.91
N SER A 238 -19.46 -1.90 13.39
CA SER A 238 -20.48 -0.85 13.40
C SER A 238 -20.98 -0.49 14.81
N ASP A 239 -20.82 -1.39 15.76
CA ASP A 239 -21.12 -1.20 17.17
C ASP A 239 -20.01 -0.46 17.94
N LYS A 240 -18.80 -0.37 17.36
CA LYS A 240 -17.63 0.20 18.04
C LYS A 240 -17.21 1.57 17.50
N PHE A 241 -17.46 1.83 16.22
CA PHE A 241 -16.92 3.00 15.52
C PHE A 241 -18.00 3.79 14.78
N LYS A 242 -17.75 5.09 14.65
CA LYS A 242 -18.50 5.99 13.78
C LYS A 242 -17.57 6.88 12.95
N LEU A 243 -18.03 7.24 11.75
CA LEU A 243 -17.43 8.30 10.96
C LEU A 243 -17.96 9.64 11.41
N VAL A 244 -17.11 10.66 11.44
CA VAL A 244 -17.46 12.01 11.84
C VAL A 244 -16.79 13.07 10.96
N GLY A 245 -17.37 14.28 10.92
CA GLY A 245 -16.79 15.46 10.28
C GLY A 245 -16.95 15.55 8.77
N GLY A 246 -17.55 14.54 8.13
CA GLY A 246 -17.64 14.52 6.67
C GLY A 246 -16.28 14.44 5.98
N GLN A 247 -16.26 14.69 4.69
CA GLN A 247 -15.02 14.81 3.89
C GLN A 247 -14.45 16.22 4.02
N PHE A 248 -13.16 16.36 4.34
CA PHE A 248 -12.48 17.65 4.41
C PHE A 248 -11.39 17.82 3.35
N THR A 249 -11.21 16.82 2.47
CA THR A 249 -10.38 16.89 1.26
C THR A 249 -11.09 16.22 0.08
N GLN A 250 -10.48 16.34 -1.10
CA GLN A 250 -10.83 15.52 -2.27
C GLN A 250 -9.61 14.71 -2.69
N GLU A 251 -9.79 13.40 -2.81
CA GLU A 251 -8.72 12.43 -3.04
C GLU A 251 -9.02 11.62 -4.31
N PRO A 252 -8.61 12.12 -5.51
CA PRO A 252 -8.79 11.38 -6.76
C PRO A 252 -7.85 10.18 -6.82
N TYR A 253 -8.40 8.96 -6.92
CA TYR A 253 -7.62 7.75 -7.11
C TYR A 253 -7.30 7.51 -8.58
N ALA A 254 -6.03 7.30 -8.86
CA ALA A 254 -5.54 6.90 -10.18
C ALA A 254 -4.49 5.80 -10.02
N ALA A 255 -4.37 4.94 -11.02
CA ALA A 255 -3.31 3.94 -11.05
C ALA A 255 -1.96 4.62 -11.31
N GLY A 256 -0.93 4.19 -10.58
CA GLY A 256 0.43 4.63 -10.82
C GLY A 256 1.19 3.66 -11.71
N VAL A 257 1.95 4.19 -12.65
CA VAL A 257 2.95 3.44 -13.44
C VAL A 257 4.31 4.14 -13.34
N LYS A 258 5.38 3.40 -13.61
CA LYS A 258 6.73 3.98 -13.64
C LYS A 258 6.79 5.16 -14.59
N LYS A 259 7.46 6.23 -14.19
CA LYS A 259 7.62 7.45 -14.98
C LYS A 259 8.13 7.15 -16.40
N GLY A 260 7.42 7.67 -17.41
CA GLY A 260 7.76 7.48 -18.81
C GLY A 260 7.28 6.16 -19.44
N ASN A 261 6.61 5.27 -18.68
CA ASN A 261 6.03 4.04 -19.23
C ASN A 261 4.70 4.32 -19.95
N THR A 262 4.76 5.06 -21.05
CA THR A 262 3.59 5.55 -21.78
C THR A 262 2.77 4.40 -22.40
N GLU A 263 3.42 3.33 -22.86
CA GLU A 263 2.72 2.21 -23.49
C GLU A 263 1.81 1.50 -22.49
N LEU A 264 2.32 1.17 -21.29
CA LEU A 264 1.52 0.57 -20.24
C LEU A 264 0.43 1.53 -19.76
N LEU A 265 0.75 2.82 -19.59
CA LEU A 265 -0.21 3.83 -19.18
C LEU A 265 -1.40 3.91 -20.16
N ASN A 266 -1.12 3.84 -21.46
CA ASN A 266 -2.17 3.84 -22.49
C ASN A 266 -3.10 2.62 -22.38
N GLU A 267 -2.56 1.42 -22.11
CA GLU A 267 -3.39 0.22 -21.89
C GLU A 267 -4.23 0.34 -20.60
N VAL A 268 -3.65 0.88 -19.51
CA VAL A 268 -4.39 1.14 -18.27
C VAL A 268 -5.55 2.10 -18.52
N ASN A 269 -5.27 3.23 -19.18
CA ASN A 269 -6.29 4.24 -19.49
C ASN A 269 -7.40 3.69 -20.40
N ALA A 270 -7.02 2.93 -21.41
CA ALA A 270 -8.00 2.30 -22.29
C ALA A 270 -8.90 1.32 -21.54
N ALA A 271 -8.33 0.46 -20.66
CA ALA A 271 -9.12 -0.45 -19.82
C ALA A 271 -10.10 0.30 -18.91
N LEU A 272 -9.66 1.39 -18.26
CA LEU A 272 -10.53 2.20 -17.40
C LEU A 272 -11.65 2.90 -18.17
N ARG A 273 -11.37 3.38 -19.39
CA ARG A 273 -12.38 3.98 -20.27
C ARG A 273 -13.41 2.95 -20.74
N ASP A 274 -12.94 1.75 -21.14
CA ASP A 274 -13.81 0.66 -21.56
C ASP A 274 -14.79 0.27 -20.42
N LEU A 275 -14.29 0.14 -19.18
CA LEU A 275 -15.12 -0.12 -18.00
C LEU A 275 -16.20 0.97 -17.81
N LYS A 276 -15.83 2.24 -17.94
CA LYS A 276 -16.76 3.38 -17.77
C LYS A 276 -17.81 3.42 -18.89
N GLN A 277 -17.38 3.25 -20.14
CA GLN A 277 -18.24 3.33 -21.32
C GLN A 277 -19.21 2.16 -21.44
N SER A 278 -18.78 0.95 -21.03
CA SER A 278 -19.64 -0.23 -21.04
C SER A 278 -20.63 -0.29 -19.86
N GLY A 279 -20.48 0.58 -18.87
CA GLY A 279 -21.25 0.54 -17.63
C GLY A 279 -20.73 -0.47 -16.58
N GLN A 280 -19.74 -1.29 -16.93
CA GLN A 280 -19.16 -2.27 -16.00
C GLN A 280 -18.55 -1.60 -14.75
N TRP A 281 -18.00 -0.41 -14.89
CA TRP A 281 -17.51 0.34 -13.74
C TRP A 281 -18.61 0.56 -12.69
N ALA A 282 -19.83 0.92 -13.11
CA ALA A 282 -20.95 1.14 -12.22
C ALA A 282 -21.42 -0.17 -11.55
N GLU A 283 -21.38 -1.30 -12.27
CA GLU A 283 -21.69 -2.61 -11.70
C GLU A 283 -20.64 -3.04 -10.65
N LEU A 284 -19.35 -2.84 -10.93
CA LEU A 284 -18.27 -3.09 -9.98
C LEU A 284 -18.37 -2.17 -8.75
N TYR A 285 -18.71 -0.90 -8.97
CA TYR A 285 -18.99 0.05 -7.89
C TYR A 285 -20.11 -0.46 -6.98
N LYS A 286 -21.26 -0.85 -7.55
CA LYS A 286 -22.37 -1.41 -6.76
C LYS A 286 -21.98 -2.70 -6.03
N LYS A 287 -21.21 -3.57 -6.68
CA LYS A 287 -20.74 -4.83 -6.08
C LYS A 287 -19.95 -4.59 -4.80
N TRP A 288 -19.05 -3.62 -4.81
CA TRP A 288 -18.11 -3.39 -3.72
C TRP A 288 -18.51 -2.26 -2.75
N LEU A 289 -19.26 -1.25 -3.24
CA LEU A 289 -19.49 0.02 -2.55
C LEU A 289 -21.00 0.35 -2.46
N ALA A 290 -21.85 -0.65 -2.35
CA ALA A 290 -23.30 -0.64 -2.53
C ALA A 290 -24.10 0.45 -1.81
N ASP A 291 -23.57 1.04 -0.71
CA ASP A 291 -24.30 2.03 0.10
C ASP A 291 -24.09 3.47 -0.38
N THR A 292 -23.36 3.67 -1.44
CA THR A 292 -23.09 4.99 -2.02
C THR A 292 -23.61 5.06 -3.45
N VAL A 293 -24.08 6.23 -3.86
CA VAL A 293 -24.56 6.44 -5.24
C VAL A 293 -23.34 6.52 -6.18
N PRO A 294 -23.27 5.67 -7.23
CA PRO A 294 -22.18 5.70 -8.17
C PRO A 294 -22.08 7.06 -8.86
N GLN A 295 -20.97 7.75 -8.67
CA GLN A 295 -20.64 8.94 -9.44
C GLN A 295 -19.40 8.64 -10.28
N LEU A 296 -19.54 8.73 -11.61
CA LEU A 296 -18.40 8.55 -12.50
C LEU A 296 -17.34 9.63 -12.20
N PRO A 297 -16.11 9.24 -11.89
CA PRO A 297 -15.04 10.19 -11.68
C PRO A 297 -14.69 10.89 -13.00
N PRO A 298 -14.15 12.12 -12.95
CA PRO A 298 -13.64 12.78 -14.15
C PRO A 298 -12.54 11.92 -14.78
N GLN A 299 -12.23 12.15 -16.04
CA GLN A 299 -11.15 11.43 -16.69
C GLN A 299 -9.80 11.89 -16.14
N ASP A 300 -9.53 13.21 -16.16
CA ASP A 300 -8.31 13.77 -15.57
C ASP A 300 -8.51 13.99 -14.07
N TRP A 301 -7.62 13.41 -13.25
CA TRP A 301 -7.63 13.60 -11.81
C TRP A 301 -7.45 15.06 -11.39
N ARG A 302 -6.82 15.89 -12.23
CA ARG A 302 -6.64 17.33 -12.00
C ARG A 302 -7.94 18.10 -11.99
N ASP A 303 -8.98 17.56 -12.65
CA ASP A 303 -10.29 18.21 -12.70
C ASP A 303 -11.07 18.06 -11.39
N VAL A 304 -10.71 17.11 -10.53
CA VAL A 304 -11.27 16.95 -9.18
C VAL A 304 -10.89 18.14 -8.29
N ALA A 305 -9.65 18.58 -8.34
CA ALA A 305 -9.15 19.68 -7.51
C ALA A 305 -9.74 21.07 -7.89
N LYS A 306 -10.43 21.17 -9.03
CA LYS A 306 -11.02 22.43 -9.54
C LYS A 306 -12.51 22.60 -9.19
N LYS A 307 -13.13 21.58 -8.56
CA LYS A 307 -14.52 21.75 -8.07
C LYS A 307 -14.49 22.54 -6.77
N PRO A 308 -15.25 23.65 -6.68
CA PRO A 308 -15.34 24.47 -5.48
C PRO A 308 -15.96 23.74 -4.32
#